data_0542de6f7fcae21851972f120c549f11
#
_entry.id   0542de6f7fcae21851972f120c549f11
#
_cell.length_a   1.000
_cell.length_b   1.000
_cell.length_c   1.000
_cell.angle_alpha   90.00
_cell.angle_beta   90.00
_cell.angle_gamma   90.00
#
_symmetry.space_group_name_H-M   'P 1'
#
loop_
_entity.id
_entity.type
_entity.pdbx_description
1 polymer ?
#
loop_
_entity_poly.entity_id
_entity_poly.type
_entity_poly.pdbx_seq_one_letter_code
_entity_poly.pdbx_strand_id
1 'polypeptide(L)'
;MTDVLFEVQGGVGRITLNRPRAINALTTAMLADIGEQLSAWRDEPSVERVHLVGAGERGLCSGADVRTLRADVLERGEVSAEVFFSVEYAVDALIATYPKPMRADLFGITMGGGLGLSAHCSERVVRADSRLAMPETNIGLFPDVGLLYELSRAPGELGTHLALTGGSVGAEDAVLVGLADRVEGEAPAGVLIWQRPWIDECYAGDDPLAIVQRLAEHDDPEARATADVLRQRCPFAVAVSLAAIRRAAEAGD
;
A
#
# COMPACT_ATOMS: atom_id res chain seq x y z
N MET A 1 14.94 -21.91 -5.59
CA MET A 1 13.48 -21.88 -5.38
C MET A 1 12.99 -20.65 -6.12
N THR A 2 11.90 -20.75 -6.84
CA THR A 2 11.29 -19.62 -7.53
C THR A 2 10.64 -18.68 -6.51
N ASP A 3 10.84 -17.36 -6.64
CA ASP A 3 10.37 -16.34 -5.73
C ASP A 3 8.87 -16.01 -5.90
N VAL A 4 8.28 -16.42 -7.02
CA VAL A 4 6.83 -16.39 -7.29
C VAL A 4 6.41 -17.75 -7.82
N LEU A 5 5.28 -18.27 -7.35
CA LEU A 5 4.69 -19.53 -7.83
C LEU A 5 3.36 -19.22 -8.53
N PHE A 6 3.14 -19.91 -9.65
CA PHE A 6 1.92 -19.80 -10.44
C PHE A 6 1.26 -21.17 -10.57
N GLU A 7 -0.03 -21.22 -10.35
CA GLU A 7 -0.83 -22.44 -10.42
C GLU A 7 -2.20 -22.11 -11.01
N VAL A 8 -2.75 -23.02 -11.82
CA VAL A 8 -4.15 -22.93 -12.28
C VAL A 8 -4.91 -24.14 -11.78
N GLN A 9 -5.93 -23.91 -10.96
CA GLN A 9 -6.79 -24.98 -10.44
C GLN A 9 -8.24 -24.50 -10.35
N GLY A 10 -9.17 -25.25 -10.95
CA GLY A 10 -10.60 -24.97 -10.86
C GLY A 10 -11.00 -23.56 -11.34
N GLY A 11 -10.41 -23.09 -12.43
CA GLY A 11 -10.68 -21.75 -12.98
C GLY A 11 -9.98 -20.61 -12.23
N VAL A 12 -9.17 -20.91 -11.19
CA VAL A 12 -8.42 -19.90 -10.42
C VAL A 12 -6.96 -19.93 -10.81
N GLY A 13 -6.45 -18.83 -11.34
CA GLY A 13 -5.02 -18.56 -11.44
C GLY A 13 -4.50 -18.04 -10.10
N ARG A 14 -3.68 -18.81 -9.41
CA ARG A 14 -3.09 -18.44 -8.13
C ARG A 14 -1.67 -17.90 -8.32
N ILE A 15 -1.43 -16.72 -7.80
CA ILE A 15 -0.11 -16.10 -7.68
C ILE A 15 0.31 -16.18 -6.21
N THR A 16 1.40 -16.89 -5.91
CA THR A 16 1.94 -16.97 -4.55
C THR A 16 3.30 -16.28 -4.49
N LEU A 17 3.38 -15.16 -3.77
CA LEU A 17 4.66 -14.53 -3.44
C LEU A 17 5.42 -15.45 -2.49
N ASN A 18 6.63 -15.93 -2.87
CA ASN A 18 7.30 -17.05 -2.21
C ASN A 18 8.69 -16.70 -1.66
N ARG A 19 8.78 -15.58 -0.95
CA ARG A 19 9.96 -15.17 -0.16
C ARG A 19 9.61 -14.97 1.31
N PRO A 20 9.05 -15.98 2.02
CA PRO A 20 8.49 -15.79 3.38
C PRO A 20 9.51 -15.28 4.41
N ARG A 21 10.81 -15.58 4.23
CA ARG A 21 11.87 -15.06 5.11
C ARG A 21 12.05 -13.54 5.03
N ALA A 22 11.70 -12.93 3.91
CA ALA A 22 11.72 -11.48 3.69
C ALA A 22 10.30 -10.86 3.70
N ILE A 23 9.30 -11.55 4.24
CA ILE A 23 7.88 -11.16 4.15
C ILE A 23 7.52 -10.84 2.70
N ASN A 24 7.94 -11.70 1.79
CA ASN A 24 7.64 -11.63 0.36
C ASN A 24 8.02 -10.27 -0.31
N ALA A 25 9.07 -9.62 0.19
CA ALA A 25 9.57 -8.35 -0.38
C ALA A 25 9.84 -8.49 -1.88
N LEU A 26 9.39 -7.50 -2.65
CA LEU A 26 9.37 -7.53 -4.10
C LEU A 26 10.74 -7.21 -4.71
N THR A 27 11.11 -7.98 -5.71
CA THR A 27 12.24 -7.70 -6.59
C THR A 27 11.75 -7.39 -8.01
N THR A 28 12.56 -6.72 -8.81
CA THR A 28 12.25 -6.46 -10.23
C THR A 28 11.88 -7.73 -10.99
N ALA A 29 12.59 -8.85 -10.72
CA ALA A 29 12.30 -10.14 -11.34
C ALA A 29 10.91 -10.67 -10.96
N MET A 30 10.54 -10.61 -9.67
CA MET A 30 9.20 -11.04 -9.24
C MET A 30 8.10 -10.23 -9.92
N LEU A 31 8.26 -8.90 -10.01
CA LEU A 31 7.30 -8.03 -10.68
C LEU A 31 7.20 -8.34 -12.17
N ALA A 32 8.32 -8.57 -12.85
CA ALA A 32 8.34 -8.97 -14.25
C ALA A 32 7.61 -10.31 -14.48
N ASP A 33 7.91 -11.33 -13.64
CA ASP A 33 7.25 -12.64 -13.70
C ASP A 33 5.73 -12.52 -13.49
N ILE A 34 5.28 -11.69 -12.53
CA ILE A 34 3.86 -11.44 -12.26
C ILE A 34 3.19 -10.77 -13.47
N GLY A 35 3.81 -9.72 -14.03
CA GLY A 35 3.28 -9.01 -15.19
C GLY A 35 3.17 -9.90 -16.43
N GLU A 36 4.17 -10.74 -16.69
CA GLU A 36 4.17 -11.71 -17.79
C GLU A 36 3.04 -12.74 -17.59
N GLN A 37 2.93 -13.30 -16.39
CA GLN A 37 1.90 -14.31 -16.10
C GLN A 37 0.48 -13.74 -16.15
N LEU A 38 0.25 -12.54 -15.62
CA LEU A 38 -1.05 -11.87 -15.73
C LEU A 38 -1.40 -11.60 -17.20
N SER A 39 -0.43 -11.18 -18.01
CA SER A 39 -0.62 -10.98 -19.45
C SER A 39 -1.00 -12.28 -20.17
N ALA A 40 -0.36 -13.40 -19.83
CA ALA A 40 -0.68 -14.70 -20.37
C ALA A 40 -2.09 -15.17 -19.93
N TRP A 41 -2.50 -14.92 -18.70
CA TRP A 41 -3.81 -15.34 -18.19
C TRP A 41 -4.97 -14.45 -18.63
N ARG A 42 -4.69 -13.26 -19.15
CA ARG A 42 -5.72 -12.30 -19.59
C ARG A 42 -6.72 -12.94 -20.55
N ASP A 43 -6.22 -13.63 -21.57
CA ASP A 43 -7.03 -14.21 -22.62
C ASP A 43 -7.15 -15.76 -22.52
N GLU A 44 -6.59 -16.35 -21.46
CA GLU A 44 -6.62 -17.80 -21.22
C GLU A 44 -8.00 -18.22 -20.67
N PRO A 45 -8.82 -18.99 -21.43
CA PRO A 45 -10.17 -19.35 -21.00
C PRO A 45 -10.23 -20.24 -19.76
N SER A 46 -9.19 -21.00 -19.48
CA SER A 46 -9.11 -21.87 -18.30
C SER A 46 -8.89 -21.08 -16.99
N VAL A 47 -8.59 -19.79 -17.07
CA VAL A 47 -8.46 -18.88 -15.92
C VAL A 47 -9.65 -17.93 -15.92
N GLU A 48 -10.55 -18.09 -14.97
CA GLU A 48 -11.74 -17.25 -14.80
C GLU A 48 -11.52 -16.08 -13.86
N ARG A 49 -10.63 -16.25 -12.87
CA ARG A 49 -10.26 -15.25 -11.86
C ARG A 49 -8.83 -15.47 -11.36
N VAL A 50 -8.26 -14.47 -10.73
CA VAL A 50 -6.92 -14.52 -10.16
C VAL A 50 -6.96 -14.38 -8.63
N HIS A 51 -6.08 -15.09 -7.93
CA HIS A 51 -5.95 -15.00 -6.48
C HIS A 51 -4.48 -14.75 -6.09
N LEU A 52 -4.21 -13.58 -5.51
CA LEU A 52 -2.91 -13.18 -4.99
C LEU A 52 -2.79 -13.53 -3.50
N VAL A 53 -1.76 -14.30 -3.16
CA VAL A 53 -1.47 -14.73 -1.78
C VAL A 53 0.03 -14.64 -1.48
N GLY A 54 0.38 -14.59 -0.20
CA GLY A 54 1.76 -14.67 0.29
C GLY A 54 2.07 -16.02 0.90
N ALA A 55 3.27 -16.54 0.69
CA ALA A 55 3.78 -17.71 1.42
C ALA A 55 4.20 -17.30 2.84
N GLY A 56 4.07 -18.25 3.78
CA GLY A 56 4.39 -18.05 5.20
C GLY A 56 3.26 -17.40 5.99
N GLU A 57 3.56 -17.04 7.24
CA GLU A 57 2.55 -16.58 8.20
C GLU A 57 2.71 -15.10 8.59
N ARG A 58 3.76 -14.42 8.09
CA ARG A 58 4.11 -13.07 8.54
C ARG A 58 3.38 -11.96 7.80
N GLY A 59 2.83 -12.24 6.63
CA GLY A 59 2.11 -11.26 5.84
C GLY A 59 2.15 -11.53 4.34
N LEU A 60 1.30 -10.81 3.62
CA LEU A 60 1.24 -10.89 2.17
C LEU A 60 2.56 -10.40 1.55
N CYS A 61 2.96 -9.16 1.85
CA CYS A 61 4.15 -8.53 1.25
C CYS A 61 4.57 -7.28 2.04
N SER A 62 5.86 -7.13 2.31
CA SER A 62 6.41 -5.96 3.00
C SER A 62 6.80 -4.80 2.09
N GLY A 63 6.45 -4.86 0.80
CA GLY A 63 6.82 -3.87 -0.21
C GLY A 63 8.10 -4.20 -0.96
N ALA A 64 8.70 -3.21 -1.60
CA ALA A 64 9.95 -3.36 -2.33
C ALA A 64 11.10 -3.90 -1.46
N ASP A 65 11.95 -4.75 -2.03
CA ASP A 65 13.22 -5.14 -1.39
C ASP A 65 14.22 -3.97 -1.46
N VAL A 66 14.00 -2.98 -0.57
CA VAL A 66 14.79 -1.73 -0.52
C VAL A 66 16.28 -2.00 -0.30
N ARG A 67 16.64 -3.11 0.35
CA ARG A 67 18.05 -3.49 0.57
C ARG A 67 18.70 -3.89 -0.74
N THR A 68 18.03 -4.73 -1.51
CA THR A 68 18.50 -5.16 -2.85
C THR A 68 18.52 -3.95 -3.79
N LEU A 69 17.45 -3.15 -3.82
CA LEU A 69 17.37 -1.96 -4.66
C LEU A 69 18.50 -0.95 -4.36
N ARG A 70 18.76 -0.70 -3.07
CA ARG A 70 19.88 0.16 -2.64
C ARG A 70 21.24 -0.39 -3.11
N ALA A 71 21.46 -1.70 -2.98
CA ALA A 71 22.70 -2.32 -3.44
C ALA A 71 22.88 -2.17 -4.96
N ASP A 72 21.81 -2.41 -5.72
CA ASP A 72 21.81 -2.26 -7.18
C ASP A 72 22.08 -0.81 -7.61
N VAL A 73 21.49 0.18 -6.93
CA VAL A 73 21.75 1.61 -7.21
C VAL A 73 23.19 1.97 -6.91
N LEU A 74 23.78 1.49 -5.82
CA LEU A 74 25.17 1.76 -5.48
C LEU A 74 26.16 1.10 -6.45
N GLU A 75 25.82 -0.06 -7.02
CA GLU A 75 26.65 -0.82 -7.94
C GLU A 75 26.50 -0.35 -9.41
N ARG A 76 25.27 -0.06 -9.84
CA ARG A 76 24.88 0.13 -11.25
C ARG A 76 24.34 1.54 -11.55
N GLY A 77 24.17 2.37 -10.53
CA GLY A 77 23.58 3.72 -10.67
C GLY A 77 22.06 3.74 -10.57
N GLU A 78 21.52 4.95 -10.65
CA GLU A 78 20.08 5.28 -10.50
C GLU A 78 19.15 4.56 -11.50
N VAL A 79 19.68 4.17 -12.67
CA VAL A 79 18.92 3.43 -13.68
C VAL A 79 18.30 2.15 -13.10
N SER A 80 18.93 1.53 -12.10
CA SER A 80 18.36 0.35 -11.42
C SER A 80 17.05 0.65 -10.69
N ALA A 81 16.94 1.83 -10.07
CA ALA A 81 15.71 2.27 -9.43
C ALA A 81 14.65 2.63 -10.46
N GLU A 82 15.02 3.32 -11.54
CA GLU A 82 14.09 3.66 -12.62
C GLU A 82 13.47 2.39 -13.24
N VAL A 83 14.28 1.36 -13.46
CA VAL A 83 13.80 0.06 -13.97
C VAL A 83 12.85 -0.60 -12.98
N PHE A 84 13.20 -0.63 -11.68
CA PHE A 84 12.33 -1.21 -10.66
C PHE A 84 10.96 -0.54 -10.64
N PHE A 85 10.91 0.77 -10.46
CA PHE A 85 9.64 1.51 -10.37
C PHE A 85 8.85 1.47 -11.68
N SER A 86 9.52 1.48 -12.84
CA SER A 86 8.82 1.36 -14.12
C SER A 86 8.13 0.01 -14.27
N VAL A 87 8.76 -1.08 -13.83
CA VAL A 87 8.15 -2.41 -13.86
C VAL A 87 7.04 -2.52 -12.82
N GLU A 88 7.25 -2.02 -11.60
CA GLU A 88 6.25 -2.00 -10.53
C GLU A 88 4.98 -1.28 -10.97
N TYR A 89 5.10 -0.03 -11.43
CA TYR A 89 3.94 0.75 -11.86
C TYR A 89 3.22 0.16 -13.08
N ALA A 90 3.96 -0.50 -13.98
CA ALA A 90 3.33 -1.21 -15.10
C ALA A 90 2.49 -2.40 -14.63
N VAL A 91 2.94 -3.13 -13.61
CA VAL A 91 2.19 -4.25 -13.02
C VAL A 91 0.98 -3.74 -12.25
N ASP A 92 1.12 -2.67 -11.45
CA ASP A 92 0.00 -2.07 -10.71
C ASP A 92 -1.09 -1.55 -11.66
N ALA A 93 -0.70 -0.86 -12.75
CA ALA A 93 -1.62 -0.42 -13.79
C ALA A 93 -2.31 -1.59 -14.52
N LEU A 94 -1.57 -2.70 -14.73
CA LEU A 94 -2.15 -3.92 -15.30
C LEU A 94 -3.21 -4.52 -14.38
N ILE A 95 -2.95 -4.57 -13.06
CA ILE A 95 -3.90 -5.07 -12.06
C ILE A 95 -5.12 -4.17 -11.99
N ALA A 96 -4.94 -2.84 -11.94
CA ALA A 96 -6.03 -1.88 -11.88
C ALA A 96 -7.01 -1.98 -13.09
N THR A 97 -6.51 -2.43 -14.24
CA THR A 97 -7.30 -2.57 -15.47
C THR A 97 -7.54 -4.02 -15.88
N TYR A 98 -7.32 -4.96 -14.96
CA TYR A 98 -7.38 -6.38 -15.30
C TYR A 98 -8.82 -6.83 -15.59
N PRO A 99 -9.07 -7.52 -16.74
CA PRO A 99 -10.44 -7.81 -17.17
C PRO A 99 -11.13 -8.95 -16.41
N LYS A 100 -10.39 -9.69 -15.58
CA LYS A 100 -10.92 -10.80 -14.78
C LYS A 100 -10.91 -10.42 -13.30
N PRO A 101 -11.84 -10.91 -12.48
CA PRO A 101 -11.82 -10.66 -11.05
C PRO A 101 -10.48 -11.07 -10.41
N MET A 102 -9.92 -10.19 -9.61
CA MET A 102 -8.71 -10.44 -8.82
C MET A 102 -9.04 -10.32 -7.34
N ARG A 103 -8.63 -11.33 -6.56
CA ARG A 103 -8.71 -11.30 -5.11
C ARG A 103 -7.31 -11.24 -4.51
N ALA A 104 -7.13 -10.44 -3.46
CA ALA A 104 -5.93 -10.43 -2.63
C ALA A 104 -6.29 -10.70 -1.16
N ASP A 105 -5.53 -11.61 -0.52
CA ASP A 105 -5.62 -11.88 0.92
C ASP A 105 -4.52 -11.09 1.64
N LEU A 106 -4.90 -9.96 2.26
CA LEU A 106 -4.01 -9.04 2.95
C LEU A 106 -3.86 -9.43 4.42
N PHE A 107 -3.17 -10.52 4.70
CA PHE A 107 -2.92 -10.97 6.07
C PHE A 107 -1.57 -10.46 6.60
N GLY A 108 -1.43 -10.37 7.92
CA GLY A 108 -0.20 -9.90 8.54
C GLY A 108 0.28 -8.57 7.93
N ILE A 109 1.56 -8.46 7.66
CA ILE A 109 2.17 -7.26 7.06
C ILE A 109 1.85 -7.18 5.56
N THR A 110 1.21 -6.06 5.14
CA THR A 110 1.01 -5.68 3.74
C THR A 110 1.32 -4.18 3.60
N MET A 111 2.45 -3.84 2.98
CA MET A 111 2.97 -2.48 2.98
C MET A 111 3.58 -2.09 1.63
N GLY A 112 3.60 -0.79 1.31
CA GLY A 112 4.25 -0.23 0.12
C GLY A 112 3.81 -0.93 -1.16
N GLY A 113 4.74 -1.41 -1.99
CA GLY A 113 4.44 -2.17 -3.21
C GLY A 113 3.59 -3.43 -2.99
N GLY A 114 3.51 -3.97 -1.75
CA GLY A 114 2.56 -5.02 -1.41
C GLY A 114 1.10 -4.54 -1.47
N LEU A 115 0.85 -3.27 -1.10
CA LEU A 115 -0.43 -2.61 -1.32
C LEU A 115 -0.61 -2.28 -2.81
N GLY A 116 0.44 -1.87 -3.54
CA GLY A 116 0.38 -1.67 -4.98
C GLY A 116 -0.20 -2.88 -5.71
N LEU A 117 0.33 -4.07 -5.44
CA LEU A 117 -0.17 -5.33 -6.03
C LEU A 117 -1.59 -5.70 -5.59
N SER A 118 -2.08 -5.20 -4.45
CA SER A 118 -3.33 -5.66 -3.86
C SER A 118 -4.45 -4.63 -3.82
N ALA A 119 -4.15 -3.35 -3.64
CA ALA A 119 -5.17 -2.30 -3.46
C ALA A 119 -6.08 -2.12 -4.68
N HIS A 120 -5.60 -2.44 -5.87
CA HIS A 120 -6.36 -2.36 -7.11
C HIS A 120 -7.08 -3.67 -7.49
N CYS A 121 -6.98 -4.72 -6.66
CA CYS A 121 -7.75 -5.94 -6.85
C CYS A 121 -9.25 -5.69 -6.62
N SER A 122 -10.10 -6.44 -7.32
CA SER A 122 -11.55 -6.32 -7.22
C SER A 122 -12.14 -6.89 -5.91
N GLU A 123 -11.38 -7.67 -5.16
CA GLU A 123 -11.72 -8.14 -3.81
C GLU A 123 -10.46 -8.15 -2.93
N ARG A 124 -10.49 -7.37 -1.84
CA ARG A 124 -9.41 -7.22 -0.86
C ARG A 124 -9.89 -7.66 0.51
N VAL A 125 -9.29 -8.74 1.01
CA VAL A 125 -9.73 -9.38 2.25
C VAL A 125 -8.65 -9.24 3.31
N VAL A 126 -9.02 -8.65 4.45
CA VAL A 126 -8.17 -8.52 5.64
C VAL A 126 -8.61 -9.45 6.76
N ARG A 127 -7.73 -9.72 7.72
CA ARG A 127 -7.97 -10.56 8.91
C ARG A 127 -7.53 -9.82 10.18
N ALA A 128 -7.82 -10.38 11.33
CA ALA A 128 -7.48 -9.81 12.64
C ALA A 128 -6.00 -9.42 12.79
N ASP A 129 -5.10 -10.15 12.15
CA ASP A 129 -3.66 -9.94 12.19
C ASP A 129 -3.14 -8.95 11.14
N SER A 130 -4.00 -8.46 10.25
CA SER A 130 -3.62 -7.55 9.17
C SER A 130 -3.04 -6.23 9.70
N ARG A 131 -1.95 -5.78 9.05
CA ARG A 131 -1.28 -4.51 9.30
C ARG A 131 -0.89 -3.90 7.96
N LEU A 132 -1.66 -2.89 7.54
CA LEU A 132 -1.50 -2.21 6.26
C LEU A 132 -0.87 -0.84 6.47
N ALA A 133 0.11 -0.46 5.65
CA ALA A 133 0.74 0.86 5.71
C ALA A 133 1.37 1.26 4.38
N MET A 134 1.50 2.58 4.18
CA MET A 134 2.38 3.21 3.19
C MET A 134 3.49 3.95 3.94
N PRO A 135 4.60 3.27 4.33
CA PRO A 135 5.59 3.83 5.23
C PRO A 135 6.67 4.66 4.54
N GLU A 136 6.47 5.07 3.30
CA GLU A 136 7.46 5.68 2.40
C GLU A 136 8.05 6.97 2.97
N THR A 137 7.27 7.80 3.68
CA THR A 137 7.74 9.04 4.30
C THR A 137 8.82 8.82 5.36
N ASN A 138 8.92 7.60 5.93
CA ASN A 138 9.98 7.23 6.85
C ASN A 138 11.36 7.12 6.19
N ILE A 139 11.39 6.86 4.88
CA ILE A 139 12.63 6.60 4.12
C ILE A 139 12.89 7.66 3.04
N GLY A 140 12.14 8.77 3.09
CA GLY A 140 12.35 9.90 2.16
C GLY A 140 11.64 9.76 0.82
N LEU A 141 10.75 8.77 0.68
CA LEU A 141 9.83 8.60 -0.45
C LEU A 141 8.43 9.12 -0.09
N PHE A 142 7.51 9.07 -1.03
CA PHE A 142 6.08 9.35 -0.84
C PHE A 142 5.27 8.10 -1.17
N PRO A 143 4.05 7.92 -0.64
CA PRO A 143 3.16 6.85 -1.04
C PRO A 143 2.89 6.92 -2.54
N ASP A 144 3.29 5.89 -3.25
CA ASP A 144 3.17 5.75 -4.69
C ASP A 144 2.19 4.63 -5.08
N VAL A 145 2.47 3.84 -6.09
CA VAL A 145 1.74 2.64 -6.54
C VAL A 145 0.21 2.83 -6.62
N GLY A 146 -0.25 4.06 -6.92
CA GLY A 146 -1.67 4.41 -6.99
C GLY A 146 -2.37 4.65 -5.64
N LEU A 147 -1.67 4.43 -4.52
CA LEU A 147 -2.29 4.47 -3.18
C LEU A 147 -2.73 5.86 -2.74
N LEU A 148 -2.10 6.93 -3.23
CA LEU A 148 -2.59 8.29 -2.93
C LEU A 148 -3.98 8.56 -3.53
N TYR A 149 -4.31 7.92 -4.66
CA TYR A 149 -5.65 7.97 -5.21
C TYR A 149 -6.65 7.27 -4.28
N GLU A 150 -6.39 6.05 -3.85
CA GLU A 150 -7.24 5.30 -2.91
C GLU A 150 -7.40 6.06 -1.58
N LEU A 151 -6.29 6.49 -0.99
CA LEU A 151 -6.30 7.23 0.28
C LEU A 151 -7.01 8.59 0.17
N SER A 152 -6.98 9.25 -0.99
CA SER A 152 -7.70 10.52 -1.19
C SER A 152 -9.22 10.39 -1.11
N ARG A 153 -9.74 9.17 -1.19
CA ARG A 153 -11.17 8.83 -1.10
C ARG A 153 -11.58 8.34 0.29
N ALA A 154 -10.63 8.22 1.20
CA ALA A 154 -10.92 7.90 2.60
C ALA A 154 -11.78 9.01 3.25
N PRO A 155 -12.61 8.67 4.25
CA PRO A 155 -13.47 9.65 4.92
C PRO A 155 -12.69 10.79 5.57
N GLY A 156 -13.01 12.03 5.19
CA GLY A 156 -12.35 13.25 5.71
C GLY A 156 -10.85 13.25 5.41
N GLU A 157 -10.04 13.54 6.41
CA GLU A 157 -8.58 13.63 6.28
C GLU A 157 -7.85 12.33 6.73
N LEU A 158 -8.57 11.23 6.92
CA LEU A 158 -7.97 9.96 7.37
C LEU A 158 -6.89 9.47 6.39
N GLY A 159 -7.13 9.57 5.09
CA GLY A 159 -6.16 9.20 4.08
C GLY A 159 -4.92 10.11 4.08
N THR A 160 -5.12 11.41 4.24
CA THR A 160 -4.01 12.38 4.39
C THR A 160 -3.17 12.06 5.62
N HIS A 161 -3.81 11.79 6.75
CA HIS A 161 -3.13 11.39 7.99
C HIS A 161 -2.24 10.16 7.75
N LEU A 162 -2.76 9.10 7.13
CA LEU A 162 -2.01 7.89 6.84
C LEU A 162 -0.86 8.13 5.86
N ALA A 163 -1.11 8.87 4.79
CA ALA A 163 -0.10 9.18 3.76
C ALA A 163 1.08 9.98 4.34
N LEU A 164 0.83 10.94 5.24
CA LEU A 164 1.90 11.77 5.80
C LEU A 164 2.64 11.09 6.95
N THR A 165 1.93 10.37 7.81
CA THR A 165 2.53 9.71 8.99
C THR A 165 3.25 8.41 8.64
N GLY A 166 2.85 7.72 7.58
CA GLY A 166 3.28 6.35 7.30
C GLY A 166 2.81 5.36 8.37
N GLY A 167 1.73 5.70 9.07
CA GLY A 167 1.14 4.88 10.13
C GLY A 167 0.50 3.61 9.58
N SER A 168 0.46 2.54 10.40
CA SER A 168 -0.20 1.30 10.02
C SER A 168 -1.61 1.22 10.58
N VAL A 169 -2.52 0.61 9.82
CA VAL A 169 -3.90 0.34 10.21
C VAL A 169 -4.16 -1.16 10.38
N GLY A 170 -5.07 -1.50 11.29
CA GLY A 170 -5.62 -2.84 11.44
C GLY A 170 -6.77 -3.10 10.46
N ALA A 171 -7.39 -4.28 10.58
CA ALA A 171 -8.39 -4.77 9.63
C ALA A 171 -9.62 -3.85 9.51
N GLU A 172 -10.21 -3.44 10.62
CA GLU A 172 -11.41 -2.59 10.63
C GLU A 172 -11.12 -1.19 10.06
N ASP A 173 -9.98 -0.59 10.44
CA ASP A 173 -9.57 0.71 9.91
C ASP A 173 -9.19 0.62 8.43
N ALA A 174 -8.62 -0.50 7.96
CA ALA A 174 -8.34 -0.71 6.55
C ALA A 174 -9.62 -0.71 5.69
N VAL A 175 -10.70 -1.30 6.19
CA VAL A 175 -12.01 -1.23 5.54
C VAL A 175 -12.57 0.20 5.60
N LEU A 176 -12.47 0.87 6.75
CA LEU A 176 -12.94 2.25 6.92
C LEU A 176 -12.30 3.21 5.91
N VAL A 177 -11.00 3.07 5.65
CA VAL A 177 -10.26 3.97 4.73
C VAL A 177 -10.22 3.47 3.28
N GLY A 178 -10.92 2.39 2.95
CA GLY A 178 -11.02 1.89 1.59
C GLY A 178 -9.81 1.09 1.08
N LEU A 179 -8.89 0.69 1.96
CA LEU A 179 -7.76 -0.19 1.61
C LEU A 179 -8.13 -1.68 1.56
N ALA A 180 -9.30 -2.05 2.09
CA ALA A 180 -9.85 -3.39 2.03
C ALA A 180 -11.37 -3.34 1.90
N ASP A 181 -11.97 -4.44 1.40
CA ASP A 181 -13.41 -4.52 1.16
C ASP A 181 -14.15 -5.20 2.32
N ARG A 182 -13.50 -6.14 2.99
CA ARG A 182 -14.11 -6.86 4.12
C ARG A 182 -13.07 -7.50 5.06
N VAL A 183 -13.51 -7.69 6.28
CA VAL A 183 -12.78 -8.49 7.28
C VAL A 183 -13.23 -9.94 7.20
N GLU A 184 -12.29 -10.88 7.19
CA GLU A 184 -12.55 -12.31 7.34
C GLU A 184 -12.40 -12.73 8.80
N GLY A 185 -13.51 -13.19 9.41
CA GLY A 185 -13.58 -13.51 10.83
C GLY A 185 -13.77 -12.27 11.73
N GLU A 186 -13.46 -12.41 13.02
CA GLU A 186 -13.52 -11.32 13.99
C GLU A 186 -12.19 -10.59 14.04
N ALA A 187 -12.22 -9.26 14.14
CA ALA A 187 -11.02 -8.43 14.28
C ALA A 187 -11.18 -7.41 15.42
N PRO A 188 -10.08 -6.88 15.98
CA PRO A 188 -10.12 -5.77 16.91
C PRO A 188 -10.79 -4.54 16.28
N ALA A 189 -11.57 -3.81 17.08
CA ALA A 189 -12.21 -2.58 16.63
C ALA A 189 -11.19 -1.56 16.13
N GLY A 190 -11.57 -0.84 15.08
CA GLY A 190 -10.79 0.26 14.54
C GLY A 190 -10.71 1.44 15.49
N VAL A 191 -9.66 2.22 15.35
CA VAL A 191 -9.43 3.42 16.20
C VAL A 191 -9.61 4.71 15.43
N LEU A 192 -9.42 4.70 14.11
CA LEU A 192 -9.45 5.91 13.28
C LEU A 192 -10.79 6.64 13.33
N ILE A 193 -11.89 5.93 13.49
CA ILE A 193 -13.22 6.56 13.62
C ILE A 193 -13.30 7.51 14.81
N TRP A 194 -12.62 7.17 15.91
CA TRP A 194 -12.58 7.99 17.14
C TRP A 194 -11.55 9.12 17.05
N GLN A 195 -10.50 8.93 16.26
CA GLN A 195 -9.45 9.93 16.02
C GLN A 195 -9.86 10.94 14.95
N ARG A 196 -10.83 10.60 14.10
CA ARG A 196 -11.25 11.42 12.96
C ARG A 196 -11.54 12.88 13.31
N PRO A 197 -12.21 13.24 14.42
CA PRO A 197 -12.50 14.65 14.70
C PRO A 197 -11.26 15.54 14.73
N TRP A 198 -10.21 15.15 15.46
CA TRP A 198 -8.98 15.93 15.51
C TRP A 198 -8.15 15.77 14.20
N ILE A 199 -8.25 14.62 13.52
CA ILE A 199 -7.60 14.44 12.24
C ILE A 199 -8.19 15.42 11.21
N ASP A 200 -9.50 15.46 11.04
CA ASP A 200 -10.16 16.36 10.10
C ASP A 200 -9.85 17.84 10.40
N GLU A 201 -9.79 18.22 11.68
CA GLU A 201 -9.43 19.58 12.09
C GLU A 201 -7.96 19.92 11.79
N CYS A 202 -7.04 19.05 12.18
CA CYS A 202 -5.61 19.34 12.10
C CYS A 202 -5.04 19.25 10.67
N TYR A 203 -5.55 18.35 9.84
CA TYR A 203 -5.03 18.11 8.49
C TYR A 203 -5.68 18.98 7.40
N ALA A 204 -6.56 19.90 7.75
CA ALA A 204 -7.16 20.82 6.79
C ALA A 204 -6.12 21.71 6.11
N GLY A 205 -6.29 21.96 4.78
CA GLY A 205 -5.42 22.82 3.98
C GLY A 205 -4.17 22.14 3.44
N ASP A 206 -3.26 22.94 2.86
CA ASP A 206 -2.20 22.47 1.97
C ASP A 206 -0.79 22.81 2.50
N ASP A 207 -0.68 23.32 3.73
CA ASP A 207 0.61 23.67 4.35
C ASP A 207 1.00 22.62 5.40
N PRO A 208 2.06 21.82 5.14
CA PRO A 208 2.54 20.81 6.08
C PRO A 208 2.98 21.39 7.44
N LEU A 209 3.51 22.61 7.44
CA LEU A 209 3.96 23.25 8.68
C LEU A 209 2.76 23.67 9.53
N ALA A 210 1.72 24.19 8.91
CA ALA A 210 0.48 24.54 9.59
C ALA A 210 -0.23 23.29 10.16
N ILE A 211 -0.20 22.15 9.45
CA ILE A 211 -0.69 20.86 9.95
C ILE A 211 0.07 20.45 11.23
N VAL A 212 1.41 20.44 11.18
CA VAL A 212 2.24 20.08 12.33
C VAL A 212 2.02 21.02 13.51
N GLN A 213 1.80 22.31 13.25
CA GLN A 213 1.51 23.29 14.31
C GLN A 213 0.17 23.01 14.97
N ARG A 214 -0.92 22.84 14.20
CA ARG A 214 -2.26 22.50 14.74
C ARG A 214 -2.23 21.22 15.58
N LEU A 215 -1.58 20.17 15.06
CA LEU A 215 -1.39 18.92 15.81
C LEU A 215 -0.65 19.15 17.15
N ALA A 216 0.41 19.96 17.14
CA ALA A 216 1.21 20.21 18.35
C ALA A 216 0.46 21.04 19.41
N GLU A 217 -0.45 21.91 19.00
CA GLU A 217 -1.25 22.81 19.84
C GLU A 217 -2.60 22.20 20.24
N HIS A 218 -2.97 21.04 19.68
CA HIS A 218 -4.27 20.41 19.93
C HIS A 218 -4.40 19.85 21.34
N ASP A 219 -5.61 19.88 21.93
CA ASP A 219 -5.87 19.39 23.28
C ASP A 219 -5.75 17.87 23.42
N ASP A 220 -5.99 17.12 22.33
CA ASP A 220 -5.88 15.67 22.30
C ASP A 220 -4.40 15.22 22.35
N PRO A 221 -4.02 14.34 23.30
CA PRO A 221 -2.64 13.84 23.41
C PRO A 221 -2.17 13.03 22.21
N GLU A 222 -3.07 12.34 21.48
CA GLU A 222 -2.72 11.57 20.30
C GLU A 222 -2.40 12.49 19.11
N ALA A 223 -3.11 13.62 18.98
CA ALA A 223 -2.77 14.65 18.02
C ALA A 223 -1.37 15.20 18.26
N ARG A 224 -1.03 15.54 19.52
CA ARG A 224 0.34 16.01 19.85
C ARG A 224 1.41 14.97 19.60
N ALA A 225 1.16 13.71 19.93
CA ALA A 225 2.08 12.62 19.61
C ALA A 225 2.28 12.47 18.09
N THR A 226 1.23 12.68 17.31
CA THR A 226 1.30 12.67 15.84
C THR A 226 2.14 13.81 15.28
N ALA A 227 2.14 14.99 15.90
CA ALA A 227 3.06 16.08 15.52
C ALA A 227 4.53 15.64 15.65
N ASP A 228 4.87 14.90 16.73
CA ASP A 228 6.23 14.39 16.92
C ASP A 228 6.59 13.30 15.91
N VAL A 229 5.62 12.48 15.51
CA VAL A 229 5.79 11.52 14.40
C VAL A 229 6.11 12.26 13.11
N LEU A 230 5.34 13.27 12.71
CA LEU A 230 5.55 14.02 11.47
C LEU A 230 6.90 14.77 11.46
N ARG A 231 7.36 15.30 12.60
CA ARG A 231 8.68 15.95 12.74
C ARG A 231 9.85 15.01 12.47
N GLN A 232 9.64 13.70 12.60
CA GLN A 232 10.64 12.66 12.31
C GLN A 232 10.61 12.18 10.85
N ARG A 233 9.61 12.58 10.08
CA ARG A 233 9.52 12.23 8.66
C ARG A 233 10.41 13.12 7.82
N CYS A 234 10.75 12.66 6.62
CA CYS A 234 11.43 13.50 5.64
C CYS A 234 10.54 14.68 5.25
N PRO A 235 10.91 15.94 5.51
CA PRO A 235 10.04 17.09 5.24
C PRO A 235 9.64 17.22 3.76
N PHE A 236 10.57 16.88 2.85
CA PHE A 236 10.30 16.88 1.42
C PHE A 236 9.25 15.82 1.05
N ALA A 237 9.39 14.60 1.59
CA ALA A 237 8.44 13.52 1.34
C ALA A 237 7.03 13.87 1.87
N VAL A 238 6.92 14.48 3.05
CA VAL A 238 5.65 14.95 3.62
C VAL A 238 5.00 16.01 2.72
N ALA A 239 5.79 16.99 2.24
CA ALA A 239 5.27 18.05 1.37
C ALA A 239 4.79 17.49 0.02
N VAL A 240 5.57 16.58 -0.60
CA VAL A 240 5.18 15.91 -1.85
C VAL A 240 3.93 15.06 -1.65
N SER A 241 3.87 14.27 -0.56
CA SER A 241 2.70 13.43 -0.25
C SER A 241 1.43 14.27 -0.10
N LEU A 242 1.51 15.40 0.64
CA LEU A 242 0.37 16.30 0.81
C LEU A 242 -0.09 16.90 -0.52
N ALA A 243 0.81 17.43 -1.32
CA ALA A 243 0.48 17.99 -2.62
C ALA A 243 -0.13 16.94 -3.56
N ALA A 244 0.43 15.72 -3.56
CA ALA A 244 -0.01 14.64 -4.42
C ALA A 244 -1.40 14.10 -4.01
N ILE A 245 -1.68 13.92 -2.71
CA ILE A 245 -3.01 13.45 -2.26
C ILE A 245 -4.10 14.50 -2.51
N ARG A 246 -3.80 15.81 -2.36
CA ARG A 246 -4.73 16.89 -2.72
C ARG A 246 -5.06 16.84 -4.21
N ARG A 247 -4.03 16.70 -5.05
CA ARG A 247 -4.22 16.57 -6.50
C ARG A 247 -4.99 15.30 -6.88
N ALA A 248 -4.75 14.18 -6.19
CA ALA A 248 -5.50 12.95 -6.40
C ALA A 248 -6.99 13.10 -6.04
N ALA A 249 -7.30 13.87 -4.99
CA ALA A 249 -8.68 14.17 -4.60
C ALA A 249 -9.45 15.01 -5.65
N GLU A 250 -8.74 15.82 -6.43
CA GLU A 250 -9.32 16.63 -7.54
C GLU A 250 -9.52 15.80 -8.82
N ALA A 251 -8.83 14.67 -8.96
CA ALA A 251 -9.01 13.79 -10.11
C ALA A 251 -10.39 13.15 -10.06
N GLY A 252 -11.15 13.22 -11.16
CA GLY A 252 -12.43 12.51 -11.29
C GLY A 252 -12.25 11.00 -11.27
N ASP A 253 -13.38 10.30 -11.13
CA ASP A 253 -13.44 8.84 -11.21
C ASP A 253 -13.14 8.31 -12.63
#